data_472a62123a4ccacd74e6295e48899c4c
#
_entry.id   472a62123a4ccacd74e6295e48899c4c
#
_cell.length_a   1.000
_cell.length_b   1.000
_cell.length_c   1.000
_cell.angle_alpha   90.00
_cell.angle_beta   90.00
_cell.angle_gamma   90.00
#
_symmetry.space_group_name_H-M   'P 1'
#
loop_
_entity.id
_entity.type
_entity.pdbx_description
1 polymer ?
#
loop_
_entity_poly.entity_id
_entity_poly.type
_entity_poly.pdbx_seq_one_letter_code
_entity_poly.pdbx_strand_id
1 'polypeptide(L)'
;MKTFLYLMAVALVLLTANANHALAGSQQHGKPSFSPEAIAIFSKDVEKYAASQGARAFIIARRGRPIEDMPKGIRFTHTAIAIYSSIQLDSGETAKGYAIHNLYQDADEQDVSHLVTDYPVDFFWSAYALEAGLIIPSIPVQQALISMYSEDKA
;
A
#
# COMPACT_ATOMS: atom_id res chain seq x y z
N MET A 1 22.06 -32.90 36.67
CA MET A 1 22.72 -31.94 35.80
C MET A 1 22.38 -32.12 34.31
N LYS A 2 22.52 -33.33 33.74
CA LYS A 2 22.21 -33.57 32.32
C LYS A 2 20.75 -33.33 31.95
N THR A 3 19.77 -33.73 32.76
CA THR A 3 18.33 -33.52 32.57
C THR A 3 17.93 -32.03 32.58
N PHE A 4 18.58 -31.24 33.41
CA PHE A 4 18.31 -29.77 33.46
C PHE A 4 18.83 -29.07 32.20
N LEU A 5 19.98 -29.51 31.66
CA LEU A 5 20.55 -29.00 30.42
C LEU A 5 19.66 -29.30 29.22
N TYR A 6 19.05 -30.50 29.16
CA TYR A 6 18.12 -30.90 28.12
C TYR A 6 16.82 -30.08 28.17
N LEU A 7 16.28 -29.82 29.34
CA LEU A 7 15.10 -28.97 29.52
C LEU A 7 15.35 -27.52 29.09
N MET A 8 16.50 -26.96 29.42
CA MET A 8 16.89 -25.64 28.94
C MET A 8 17.09 -25.56 27.41
N ALA A 9 17.69 -26.60 26.81
CA ALA A 9 17.88 -26.67 25.37
C ALA A 9 16.54 -26.77 24.61
N VAL A 10 15.60 -27.58 25.12
CA VAL A 10 14.24 -27.71 24.55
C VAL A 10 13.47 -26.39 24.70
N ALA A 11 13.56 -25.72 25.84
CA ALA A 11 12.91 -24.42 26.04
C ALA A 11 13.48 -23.33 25.10
N LEU A 12 14.79 -23.35 24.84
CA LEU A 12 15.42 -22.40 23.92
C LEU A 12 14.99 -22.64 22.46
N VAL A 13 14.86 -23.91 22.04
CA VAL A 13 14.37 -24.27 20.70
C VAL A 13 12.91 -23.91 20.52
N LEU A 14 12.07 -24.07 21.55
CA LEU A 14 10.65 -23.67 21.50
C LEU A 14 10.46 -22.15 21.48
N LEU A 15 11.38 -21.38 22.07
CA LEU A 15 11.36 -19.92 22.01
C LEU A 15 11.77 -19.38 20.61
N THR A 16 12.64 -20.07 19.90
CA THR A 16 13.06 -19.67 18.55
C THR A 16 12.05 -20.08 17.46
N ALA A 17 11.21 -21.10 17.72
CA ALA A 17 10.19 -21.57 16.77
C ALA A 17 8.97 -20.64 16.64
N ASN A 18 8.83 -19.64 17.52
CA ASN A 18 7.72 -18.66 17.47
C ASN A 18 8.16 -17.27 17.00
N ALA A 19 9.29 -17.15 16.31
CA ALA A 19 9.56 -15.95 15.53
C ALA A 19 8.61 -15.94 14.32
N ASN A 20 7.35 -15.58 14.56
CA ASN A 20 6.46 -15.14 13.50
C ASN A 20 7.14 -13.91 12.87
N HIS A 21 7.84 -14.13 11.77
CA HIS A 21 8.25 -13.04 10.92
C HIS A 21 6.97 -12.35 10.49
N ALA A 22 6.67 -11.21 11.09
CA ALA A 22 5.64 -10.32 10.59
C ALA A 22 6.10 -9.88 9.21
N LEU A 23 5.61 -10.55 8.17
CA LEU A 23 5.76 -10.10 6.79
C LEU A 23 5.02 -8.77 6.68
N ALA A 24 5.73 -7.68 6.93
CA ALA A 24 5.20 -6.33 6.97
C ALA A 24 5.09 -5.71 5.56
N GLY A 25 5.58 -6.38 4.53
CA GLY A 25 5.57 -5.88 3.16
C GLY A 25 4.24 -6.14 2.44
N SER A 26 3.78 -5.18 1.66
CA SER A 26 2.72 -5.38 0.67
C SER A 26 3.33 -5.81 -0.64
N GLN A 27 2.78 -6.86 -1.28
CA GLN A 27 3.18 -7.30 -2.61
C GLN A 27 2.30 -6.63 -3.68
N GLN A 28 2.90 -6.34 -4.84
CA GLN A 28 2.24 -5.63 -5.94
C GLN A 28 1.07 -6.44 -6.54
N HIS A 29 1.18 -7.75 -6.66
CA HIS A 29 0.26 -8.61 -7.41
C HIS A 29 -0.36 -9.71 -6.55
N GLY A 30 -1.27 -9.32 -5.65
CA GLY A 30 -2.13 -10.28 -4.96
C GLY A 30 -3.30 -10.73 -5.84
N LYS A 31 -3.92 -11.87 -5.48
CA LYS A 31 -5.17 -12.29 -6.12
C LYS A 31 -6.28 -11.29 -5.75
N PRO A 32 -7.09 -10.79 -6.72
CA PRO A 32 -8.19 -9.88 -6.39
C PRO A 32 -9.27 -10.59 -5.59
N SER A 33 -9.81 -9.92 -4.56
CA SER A 33 -10.95 -10.40 -3.76
C SER A 33 -12.30 -10.00 -4.37
N PHE A 34 -12.29 -9.08 -5.34
CA PHE A 34 -13.48 -8.53 -6.00
C PHE A 34 -13.34 -8.64 -7.52
N SER A 35 -14.45 -8.47 -8.23
CA SER A 35 -14.39 -8.39 -9.68
C SER A 35 -13.62 -7.15 -10.15
N PRO A 36 -12.91 -7.22 -11.31
CA PRO A 36 -12.22 -6.06 -11.87
C PRO A 36 -13.11 -4.83 -12.03
N GLU A 37 -14.38 -5.05 -12.40
CA GLU A 37 -15.37 -4.00 -12.55
C GLU A 37 -15.69 -3.31 -11.21
N ALA A 38 -15.90 -4.08 -10.13
CA ALA A 38 -16.15 -3.52 -8.80
C ALA A 38 -14.95 -2.72 -8.29
N ILE A 39 -13.73 -3.20 -8.54
CA ILE A 39 -12.49 -2.47 -8.20
C ILE A 39 -12.40 -1.17 -8.99
N ALA A 40 -12.69 -1.19 -10.29
CA ALA A 40 -12.63 0.00 -11.14
C ALA A 40 -13.66 1.06 -10.71
N ILE A 41 -14.90 0.66 -10.42
CA ILE A 41 -15.96 1.56 -9.92
C ILE A 41 -15.52 2.19 -8.60
N PHE A 42 -15.09 1.38 -7.63
CA PHE A 42 -14.63 1.87 -6.33
C PHE A 42 -13.44 2.83 -6.47
N SER A 43 -12.44 2.47 -7.26
CA SER A 43 -11.27 3.30 -7.52
C SER A 43 -11.67 4.67 -8.07
N LYS A 44 -12.60 4.68 -9.04
CA LYS A 44 -13.11 5.92 -9.62
C LYS A 44 -13.91 6.77 -8.62
N ASP A 45 -14.62 6.15 -7.69
CA ASP A 45 -15.34 6.90 -6.64
C ASP A 45 -14.37 7.51 -5.63
N VAL A 46 -13.28 6.83 -5.30
CA VAL A 46 -12.18 7.38 -4.47
C VAL A 46 -11.53 8.59 -5.16
N GLU A 47 -11.23 8.49 -6.46
CA GLU A 47 -10.69 9.61 -7.25
C GLU A 47 -11.64 10.83 -7.25
N LYS A 48 -12.92 10.59 -7.53
CA LYS A 48 -13.95 11.64 -7.53
C LYS A 48 -14.06 12.32 -6.16
N TYR A 49 -14.04 11.53 -5.09
CA TYR A 49 -14.07 12.06 -3.73
C TYR A 49 -12.84 12.94 -3.48
N ALA A 50 -11.63 12.47 -3.74
CA ALA A 50 -10.41 13.24 -3.56
C ALA A 50 -10.44 14.54 -4.37
N ALA A 51 -10.86 14.48 -5.64
CA ALA A 51 -11.00 15.65 -6.50
C ALA A 51 -12.03 16.64 -5.96
N SER A 52 -13.17 16.18 -5.42
CA SER A 52 -14.19 17.03 -4.82
C SER A 52 -13.70 17.80 -3.58
N GLN A 53 -12.68 17.25 -2.89
CA GLN A 53 -12.01 17.89 -1.77
C GLN A 53 -10.84 18.82 -2.21
N GLY A 54 -10.63 19.00 -3.51
CA GLY A 54 -9.51 19.79 -4.05
C GLY A 54 -8.13 19.15 -3.83
N ALA A 55 -8.08 17.85 -3.56
CA ALA A 55 -6.85 17.15 -3.30
C ALA A 55 -6.04 16.96 -4.59
N ARG A 56 -4.86 17.58 -4.67
CA ARG A 56 -3.89 17.37 -5.74
C ARG A 56 -2.77 16.41 -5.35
N ALA A 57 -2.51 16.28 -4.05
CA ALA A 57 -1.67 15.25 -3.44
C ALA A 57 -2.29 14.83 -2.11
N PHE A 58 -2.32 13.53 -1.83
CA PHE A 58 -2.85 12.99 -0.58
C PHE A 58 -2.22 11.63 -0.26
N ILE A 59 -2.33 11.21 1.00
CA ILE A 59 -2.00 9.85 1.40
C ILE A 59 -3.27 9.01 1.22
N ILE A 60 -3.12 7.90 0.50
CA ILE A 60 -4.16 6.89 0.30
C ILE A 60 -3.80 5.63 1.07
N ALA A 61 -4.81 4.95 1.62
CA ALA A 61 -4.63 3.70 2.34
C ALA A 61 -5.66 2.66 1.92
N ARG A 62 -5.24 1.38 1.93
CA ARG A 62 -6.11 0.23 1.68
C ARG A 62 -5.99 -0.82 2.79
N ARG A 63 -7.02 -1.65 2.92
CA ARG A 63 -7.01 -2.81 3.78
C ARG A 63 -6.71 -4.06 2.96
N GLY A 64 -5.59 -4.73 3.26
CA GLY A 64 -5.12 -5.92 2.57
C GLY A 64 -5.36 -7.23 3.31
N ARG A 65 -6.02 -7.21 4.50
CA ARG A 65 -6.37 -8.41 5.29
C ARG A 65 -7.63 -8.20 6.12
N PRO A 66 -8.22 -9.28 6.67
CA PRO A 66 -9.36 -9.22 7.57
C PRO A 66 -9.10 -8.30 8.77
N ILE A 67 -10.15 -7.65 9.30
CA ILE A 67 -10.00 -6.74 10.45
C ILE A 67 -9.64 -7.51 11.73
N GLU A 68 -10.09 -8.74 11.86
CA GLU A 68 -9.81 -9.65 12.97
C GLU A 68 -8.32 -10.04 13.05
N ASP A 69 -7.60 -10.00 11.93
CA ASP A 69 -6.16 -10.27 11.85
C ASP A 69 -5.31 -9.02 12.08
N MET A 70 -5.97 -7.87 12.37
CA MET A 70 -5.28 -6.60 12.54
C MET A 70 -5.04 -6.29 14.02
N PRO A 71 -3.91 -5.67 14.38
CA PRO A 71 -3.72 -5.13 15.72
C PRO A 71 -4.83 -4.13 16.05
N LYS A 72 -5.27 -4.13 17.31
CA LYS A 72 -6.32 -3.22 17.79
C LYS A 72 -5.98 -1.76 17.44
N GLY A 73 -6.90 -1.08 16.78
CA GLY A 73 -6.75 0.33 16.37
C GLY A 73 -6.12 0.50 14.98
N ILE A 74 -5.61 -0.55 14.36
CA ILE A 74 -5.11 -0.51 12.97
C ILE A 74 -6.22 -0.97 12.04
N ARG A 75 -6.53 -0.16 11.02
CA ARG A 75 -7.58 -0.42 10.03
C ARG A 75 -7.04 -0.68 8.63
N PHE A 76 -5.93 -0.07 8.30
CA PHE A 76 -5.30 -0.15 6.99
C PHE A 76 -3.92 -0.80 7.09
N THR A 77 -3.57 -1.61 6.10
CA THR A 77 -2.30 -2.36 6.07
C THR A 77 -1.28 -1.77 5.13
N HIS A 78 -1.72 -0.92 4.20
CA HIS A 78 -0.85 -0.36 3.19
C HIS A 78 -1.23 1.09 2.89
N THR A 79 -0.22 1.94 2.76
CA THR A 79 -0.38 3.36 2.44
C THR A 79 0.53 3.73 1.26
N ALA A 80 0.09 4.70 0.48
CA ALA A 80 0.83 5.24 -0.66
C ALA A 80 0.58 6.74 -0.78
N ILE A 81 1.31 7.41 -1.68
CA ILE A 81 1.12 8.82 -2.00
C ILE A 81 0.46 8.93 -3.37
N ALA A 82 -0.69 9.57 -3.42
CA ALA A 82 -1.41 9.86 -4.65
C ALA A 82 -1.12 11.28 -5.12
N ILE A 83 -0.70 11.44 -6.38
CA ILE A 83 -0.39 12.74 -7.00
C ILE A 83 -1.22 12.91 -8.27
N TYR A 84 -1.98 14.01 -8.38
CA TYR A 84 -2.69 14.35 -9.61
C TYR A 84 -1.71 14.75 -10.70
N SER A 85 -1.60 13.91 -11.71
CA SER A 85 -0.52 13.93 -12.72
C SER A 85 -1.04 13.84 -14.14
N SER A 86 -0.17 14.12 -15.11
CA SER A 86 -0.35 13.73 -16.51
C SER A 86 0.16 12.28 -16.66
N ILE A 87 -0.71 11.41 -17.12
CA ILE A 87 -0.45 9.98 -17.30
C ILE A 87 -0.33 9.71 -18.79
N GLN A 88 0.80 9.17 -19.22
CA GLN A 88 1.00 8.71 -20.59
C GLN A 88 0.28 7.36 -20.75
N LEU A 89 -0.60 7.27 -21.73
CA LEU A 89 -1.30 6.04 -22.08
C LEU A 89 -0.52 5.25 -23.13
N ASP A 90 -0.78 3.94 -23.23
CA ASP A 90 -0.17 3.07 -24.24
C ASP A 90 -0.54 3.49 -25.67
N SER A 91 -1.66 4.19 -25.86
CA SER A 91 -2.06 4.79 -27.14
C SER A 91 -1.17 5.96 -27.59
N GLY A 92 -0.27 6.45 -26.72
CA GLY A 92 0.50 7.69 -26.92
C GLY A 92 -0.23 8.97 -26.50
N GLU A 93 -1.50 8.87 -26.08
CA GLU A 93 -2.26 9.99 -25.56
C GLU A 93 -1.91 10.28 -24.09
N THR A 94 -2.24 11.47 -23.63
CA THR A 94 -2.06 11.86 -22.23
C THR A 94 -3.43 12.06 -21.56
N ALA A 95 -3.64 11.38 -20.43
CA ALA A 95 -4.80 11.57 -19.56
C ALA A 95 -4.41 12.29 -18.27
N LYS A 96 -5.40 12.85 -17.58
CA LYS A 96 -5.24 13.40 -16.23
C LYS A 96 -5.85 12.44 -15.21
N GLY A 97 -5.10 12.13 -14.16
CA GLY A 97 -5.54 11.22 -13.10
C GLY A 97 -4.58 11.23 -11.93
N TYR A 98 -4.83 10.36 -10.96
CA TYR A 98 -3.91 10.18 -9.82
C TYR A 98 -2.93 9.05 -10.12
N ALA A 99 -1.63 9.40 -10.12
CA ALA A 99 -0.55 8.43 -10.03
C ALA A 99 -0.35 8.06 -8.54
N ILE A 100 -0.21 6.78 -8.24
CA ILE A 100 -0.06 6.25 -6.89
C ILE A 100 1.39 5.79 -6.72
N HIS A 101 2.16 6.53 -5.93
CA HIS A 101 3.55 6.20 -5.63
C HIS A 101 3.61 5.25 -4.44
N ASN A 102 3.92 4.02 -4.74
CA ASN A 102 3.88 2.86 -3.84
C ASN A 102 5.27 2.35 -3.52
N LEU A 103 5.48 1.92 -2.28
CA LEU A 103 6.65 1.17 -1.87
C LEU A 103 6.27 -0.29 -1.66
N TYR A 104 6.70 -1.17 -2.56
CA TYR A 104 6.48 -2.60 -2.46
C TYR A 104 7.73 -3.33 -2.01
N GLN A 105 7.56 -4.32 -1.14
CA GLN A 105 8.63 -5.24 -0.76
C GLN A 105 8.95 -6.16 -1.95
N ASP A 106 10.24 -6.37 -2.18
CA ASP A 106 10.70 -7.35 -3.16
C ASP A 106 10.27 -8.76 -2.77
N ALA A 107 9.93 -9.60 -3.77
CA ALA A 107 9.45 -10.95 -3.53
C ALA A 107 10.59 -11.91 -3.10
N ASP A 108 11.79 -11.69 -3.59
CA ASP A 108 12.94 -12.55 -3.39
C ASP A 108 13.87 -12.01 -2.28
N GLU A 109 13.94 -10.68 -2.13
CA GLU A 109 14.79 -9.99 -1.16
C GLU A 109 13.94 -9.19 -0.17
N GLN A 110 13.58 -9.80 0.96
CA GLN A 110 12.66 -9.22 1.96
C GLN A 110 13.16 -7.90 2.60
N ASP A 111 14.45 -7.63 2.54
CA ASP A 111 15.08 -6.40 3.05
C ASP A 111 15.09 -5.26 2.01
N VAL A 112 14.63 -5.54 0.79
CA VAL A 112 14.58 -4.59 -0.33
C VAL A 112 13.14 -4.19 -0.60
N SER A 113 12.95 -2.93 -0.96
CA SER A 113 11.66 -2.40 -1.42
C SER A 113 11.86 -1.51 -2.64
N HIS A 114 10.91 -1.55 -3.55
CA HIS A 114 10.93 -0.77 -4.78
C HIS A 114 9.82 0.27 -4.78
N LEU A 115 10.17 1.51 -5.15
CA LEU A 115 9.17 2.54 -5.43
C LEU A 115 8.60 2.30 -6.82
N VAL A 116 7.29 2.10 -6.88
CA VAL A 116 6.54 1.81 -8.10
C VAL A 116 5.45 2.86 -8.28
N THR A 117 5.20 3.25 -9.52
CA THR A 117 4.05 4.11 -9.86
C THR A 117 2.91 3.22 -10.35
N ASP A 118 1.87 3.16 -9.54
CA ASP A 118 0.60 2.49 -9.83
C ASP A 118 -0.49 3.51 -10.19
N TYR A 119 -1.68 2.97 -10.51
CA TYR A 119 -2.91 3.73 -10.62
C TYR A 119 -3.96 3.24 -9.63
N PRO A 120 -5.06 3.98 -9.39
CA PRO A 120 -6.03 3.60 -8.35
C PRO A 120 -6.58 2.18 -8.47
N VAL A 121 -6.78 1.67 -9.69
CA VAL A 121 -7.24 0.29 -9.92
C VAL A 121 -6.18 -0.72 -9.44
N ASP A 122 -4.92 -0.50 -9.79
CA ASP A 122 -3.81 -1.37 -9.40
C ASP A 122 -3.60 -1.33 -7.90
N PHE A 123 -3.69 -0.14 -7.30
CA PHE A 123 -3.57 0.03 -5.85
C PHE A 123 -4.63 -0.77 -5.09
N PHE A 124 -5.89 -0.81 -5.56
CA PHE A 124 -6.97 -1.55 -4.90
C PHE A 124 -7.11 -2.99 -5.38
N TRP A 125 -6.32 -3.44 -6.37
CA TRP A 125 -6.42 -4.78 -6.95
C TRP A 125 -6.39 -5.91 -5.91
N SER A 126 -5.45 -5.85 -4.97
CA SER A 126 -5.30 -6.84 -3.90
C SER A 126 -5.92 -6.40 -2.56
N ALA A 127 -6.86 -5.44 -2.57
CA ALA A 127 -7.56 -5.05 -1.37
C ALA A 127 -8.47 -6.17 -0.85
N TYR A 128 -8.44 -6.41 0.45
CA TYR A 128 -9.35 -7.34 1.12
C TYR A 128 -10.77 -6.78 1.24
N ALA A 129 -10.90 -5.47 1.32
CA ALA A 129 -12.19 -4.77 1.35
C ALA A 129 -12.13 -3.52 0.46
N LEU A 130 -13.23 -3.19 -0.21
CA LEU A 130 -13.39 -1.93 -0.95
C LEU A 130 -13.61 -0.78 0.04
N GLU A 131 -12.53 -0.42 0.69
CA GLU A 131 -12.44 0.59 1.72
C GLU A 131 -11.14 1.36 1.55
N ALA A 132 -11.22 2.69 1.55
CA ALA A 132 -10.08 3.59 1.44
C ALA A 132 -9.98 4.53 2.64
N GLY A 133 -8.75 4.74 3.13
CA GLY A 133 -8.41 5.85 4.01
C GLY A 133 -7.75 6.96 3.20
N LEU A 134 -8.15 8.21 3.42
CA LEU A 134 -7.52 9.37 2.79
C LEU A 134 -7.10 10.37 3.85
N ILE A 135 -5.85 10.85 3.75
CA ILE A 135 -5.36 12.01 4.48
C ILE A 135 -5.04 13.08 3.46
N ILE A 136 -5.83 14.14 3.44
CA ILE A 136 -5.64 15.29 2.54
C ILE A 136 -4.89 16.37 3.34
N PRO A 137 -3.59 16.58 3.07
CA PRO A 137 -2.80 17.54 3.80
C PRO A 137 -3.12 18.97 3.37
N SER A 138 -2.58 19.94 4.10
CA SER A 138 -2.69 21.36 3.73
C SER A 138 -2.05 21.64 2.36
N ILE A 139 -2.50 22.71 1.69
CA ILE A 139 -2.02 23.08 0.35
C ILE A 139 -0.48 23.19 0.28
N PRO A 140 0.24 23.80 1.24
CA PRO A 140 1.69 23.83 1.19
C PRO A 140 2.34 22.45 1.22
N VAL A 141 1.79 21.51 1.99
CA VAL A 141 2.29 20.12 2.05
C VAL A 141 2.00 19.39 0.74
N GLN A 142 0.81 19.58 0.16
CA GLN A 142 0.50 19.03 -1.16
C GLN A 142 1.48 19.53 -2.23
N GLN A 143 1.80 20.82 -2.22
CA GLN A 143 2.77 21.40 -3.16
C GLN A 143 4.16 20.81 -2.98
N ALA A 144 4.63 20.62 -1.75
CA ALA A 144 5.90 19.98 -1.46
C ALA A 144 5.95 18.53 -1.99
N LEU A 145 4.90 17.75 -1.76
CA LEU A 145 4.78 16.38 -2.29
C LEU A 145 4.83 16.39 -3.83
N ILE A 146 4.07 17.27 -4.49
CA ILE A 146 4.06 17.36 -5.95
C ILE A 146 5.46 17.69 -6.49
N SER A 147 6.18 18.63 -5.86
CA SER A 147 7.54 18.98 -6.27
C SER A 147 8.48 17.79 -6.16
N MET A 148 8.49 17.09 -5.03
CA MET A 148 9.34 15.90 -4.84
C MET A 148 9.19 14.88 -5.98
N TYR A 149 7.94 14.56 -6.35
CA TYR A 149 7.67 13.56 -7.40
C TYR A 149 7.79 14.11 -8.83
N SER A 150 7.97 15.41 -9.00
CA SER A 150 8.24 16.04 -10.31
C SER A 150 9.74 16.10 -10.63
N GLU A 151 10.57 16.20 -9.62
CA GLU A 151 12.05 16.31 -9.77
C GLU A 151 12.68 14.95 -10.10
N ASP A 152 12.10 13.83 -9.69
CA ASP A 152 12.58 12.47 -10.01
C ASP A 152 12.41 12.06 -11.50
N LYS A 153 11.92 12.95 -12.36
CA LYS A 153 11.73 12.72 -13.81
C LYS A 153 12.71 13.49 -14.71
N ALA A 154 13.72 14.13 -14.11
CA ALA A 154 14.73 14.88 -14.85
C ALA A 154 16.00 14.07 -15.10
#